data_3c28823941b0b0a51758f6637e86f072
#
_entry.id   3c28823941b0b0a51758f6637e86f072
#
_cell.length_a   1.000
_cell.length_b   1.000
_cell.length_c   1.000
_cell.angle_alpha   90.00
_cell.angle_beta   90.00
_cell.angle_gamma   90.00
#
_symmetry.space_group_name_H-M   'P 1'
#
loop_
_entity.id
_entity.type
_entity.pdbx_description
1 polymer ?
#
loop_
_entity_poly.entity_id
_entity_poly.type
_entity_poly.pdbx_seq_one_letter_code
_entity_poly.pdbx_strand_id
1 'polypeptide(L)'
;MNELQFPGLYIDDTANPHAILSFLCQSGYYCLILTDFLAEFGTKCGRVYCDYCDGTLISYRPDTVCVEIPAPCLWMVAFHPDLFKGKMLEKTIEEYTFFSYALKEALHVSLKEKRILSSCVDDIRREFHHGADSYKRTILIRHITRLLDYTTRFYERQFIVRELNNELLI
;
A
#
# COMPACT_ATOMS: atom_id res chain seq x y z
N MET A 1 -15.21 -7.51 -16.77
CA MET A 1 -15.44 -7.11 -15.38
C MET A 1 -15.00 -8.26 -14.49
N ASN A 2 -13.88 -8.12 -13.82
CA ASN A 2 -13.53 -9.10 -12.80
C ASN A 2 -14.56 -8.93 -11.67
N GLU A 3 -15.41 -9.90 -11.51
CA GLU A 3 -16.31 -9.94 -10.37
C GLU A 3 -15.47 -9.86 -9.10
N LEU A 4 -15.85 -8.98 -8.20
CA LEU A 4 -15.30 -8.92 -6.86
C LEU A 4 -15.55 -10.30 -6.22
N GLN A 5 -14.59 -11.20 -6.33
CA GLN A 5 -14.74 -12.59 -5.85
C GLN A 5 -14.91 -12.67 -4.32
N PHE A 6 -14.61 -11.57 -3.63
CA PHE A 6 -14.87 -11.41 -2.21
C PHE A 6 -15.27 -9.95 -1.94
N PRO A 7 -16.45 -9.69 -1.35
CA PRO A 7 -16.91 -8.32 -1.10
C PRO A 7 -15.90 -7.53 -0.25
N GLY A 8 -15.53 -6.34 -0.73
CA GLY A 8 -14.65 -5.44 -0.01
C GLY A 8 -13.15 -5.66 -0.20
N LEU A 9 -12.73 -6.59 -1.05
CA LEU A 9 -11.32 -6.80 -1.37
C LEU A 9 -11.12 -6.86 -2.89
N TYR A 10 -10.09 -6.16 -3.37
CA TYR A 10 -9.65 -6.16 -4.75
C TYR A 10 -8.13 -6.32 -4.81
N ILE A 11 -7.65 -7.23 -5.63
CA ILE A 11 -6.20 -7.47 -5.86
C ILE A 11 -5.96 -7.54 -7.35
N ASP A 12 -4.99 -6.79 -7.84
CA ASP A 12 -4.63 -6.77 -9.25
C ASP A 12 -3.13 -6.51 -9.46
N ASP A 13 -2.64 -6.96 -10.61
CA ASP A 13 -1.28 -6.73 -11.10
C ASP A 13 -1.29 -6.14 -12.52
N THR A 14 -2.37 -5.45 -12.91
CA THR A 14 -2.47 -4.83 -14.23
C THR A 14 -1.48 -3.70 -14.42
N ALA A 15 -0.95 -3.59 -15.63
CA ALA A 15 0.04 -2.57 -15.96
C ALA A 15 -0.49 -1.12 -15.86
N ASN A 16 -1.79 -0.91 -15.95
CA ASN A 16 -2.40 0.42 -15.85
C ASN A 16 -3.63 0.42 -14.93
N PRO A 17 -3.43 0.61 -13.62
CA PRO A 17 -4.51 0.56 -12.63
C PRO A 17 -5.34 1.84 -12.53
N HIS A 18 -5.01 2.92 -13.25
CA HIS A 18 -5.54 4.26 -12.98
C HIS A 18 -7.07 4.34 -12.99
N ALA A 19 -7.74 3.78 -14.00
CA ALA A 19 -9.19 3.82 -14.10
C ALA A 19 -9.87 3.04 -12.95
N ILE A 20 -9.34 1.88 -12.62
CA ILE A 20 -9.83 1.04 -11.52
C ILE A 20 -9.56 1.70 -10.18
N LEU A 21 -8.37 2.28 -10.02
CA LEU A 21 -7.97 3.00 -8.81
C LEU A 21 -8.92 4.16 -8.48
N SER A 22 -9.22 5.00 -9.46
CA SER A 22 -10.15 6.11 -9.30
C SER A 22 -11.54 5.63 -8.88
N PHE A 23 -12.04 4.57 -9.52
CA PHE A 23 -13.32 3.96 -9.17
C PHE A 23 -13.32 3.42 -7.73
N LEU A 24 -12.26 2.69 -7.33
CA LEU A 24 -12.15 2.12 -5.99
C LEU A 24 -12.08 3.20 -4.91
N CYS A 25 -11.27 4.23 -5.11
CA CYS A 25 -11.17 5.34 -4.16
C CYS A 25 -12.51 6.07 -4.00
N GLN A 26 -13.21 6.33 -5.09
CA GLN A 26 -14.56 6.95 -5.05
C GLN A 26 -15.60 6.03 -4.42
N SER A 27 -15.40 4.72 -4.49
CA SER A 27 -16.28 3.71 -3.87
C SER A 27 -15.95 3.43 -2.41
N GLY A 28 -15.04 4.17 -1.79
CA GLY A 28 -14.72 4.07 -0.38
C GLY A 28 -13.61 3.10 -0.01
N TYR A 29 -12.81 2.65 -0.97
CA TYR A 29 -11.69 1.74 -0.73
C TYR A 29 -10.41 2.47 -0.32
N TYR A 30 -9.66 1.86 0.61
CA TYR A 30 -8.24 2.13 0.80
C TYR A 30 -7.46 1.37 -0.26
N CYS A 31 -6.43 1.99 -0.85
CA CYS A 31 -5.63 1.37 -1.89
C CYS A 31 -4.14 1.47 -1.58
N LEU A 32 -3.41 0.39 -1.83
CA LEU A 32 -1.95 0.32 -1.81
C LEU A 32 -1.46 -0.16 -3.16
N ILE A 33 -0.50 0.56 -3.73
CA ILE A 33 0.08 0.23 -5.03
C ILE A 33 1.60 0.20 -4.91
N LEU A 34 2.22 -0.90 -5.32
CA LEU A 34 3.66 -0.98 -5.49
C LEU A 34 4.02 -0.84 -6.97
N THR A 35 4.96 0.04 -7.24
CA THR A 35 5.54 0.26 -8.57
C THR A 35 7.05 0.11 -8.52
N ASP A 36 7.70 0.15 -9.68
CA ASP A 36 9.14 0.39 -9.73
C ASP A 36 9.46 1.77 -9.13
N PHE A 37 10.71 1.97 -8.76
CA PHE A 37 11.13 3.22 -8.11
C PHE A 37 10.77 4.46 -8.94
N LEU A 38 10.10 5.43 -8.30
CA LEU A 38 9.65 6.68 -8.89
C LEU A 38 10.30 7.86 -8.16
N ALA A 39 11.39 8.39 -8.71
CA ALA A 39 12.14 9.50 -8.11
C ALA A 39 11.30 10.77 -7.93
N GLU A 40 10.35 11.04 -8.82
CA GLU A 40 9.47 12.20 -8.77
C GLU A 40 8.49 12.21 -7.59
N PHE A 41 8.22 11.06 -6.98
CA PHE A 41 7.34 10.93 -5.82
C PHE A 41 8.10 10.92 -4.49
N GLY A 42 9.42 11.02 -4.55
CA GLY A 42 10.24 11.10 -3.37
C GLY A 42 10.45 12.52 -2.87
N THR A 43 10.56 12.70 -1.57
CA THR A 43 11.11 13.93 -1.03
C THR A 43 12.53 14.11 -1.53
N LYS A 44 12.94 15.36 -1.74
CA LYS A 44 14.32 15.73 -2.14
C LYS A 44 15.34 15.41 -1.05
N CYS A 45 15.38 14.16 -0.61
CA CYS A 45 16.42 13.66 0.26
C CYS A 45 17.58 13.19 -0.62
N GLY A 46 18.72 13.80 -0.44
CA GLY A 46 19.91 13.73 -1.25
C GLY A 46 20.29 12.36 -1.86
N ARG A 47 21.37 12.36 -2.60
CA ARG A 47 21.91 11.25 -3.42
C ARG A 47 21.96 9.86 -2.75
N VAL A 48 21.97 9.78 -1.43
CA VAL A 48 22.04 8.52 -0.67
C VAL A 48 20.73 7.71 -0.80
N TYR A 49 19.65 8.34 -1.18
CA TYR A 49 18.34 7.69 -1.27
C TYR A 49 18.21 6.78 -2.49
N CYS A 50 18.79 7.17 -3.61
CA CYS A 50 18.61 6.47 -4.89
C CYS A 50 19.33 5.13 -4.94
N ASP A 51 20.41 4.96 -4.17
CA ASP A 51 21.25 3.75 -4.23
C ASP A 51 20.60 2.53 -3.56
N TYR A 52 19.58 2.75 -2.71
CA TYR A 52 18.92 1.69 -1.94
C TYR A 52 17.45 1.48 -2.30
N CYS A 53 16.89 2.32 -3.16
CA CYS A 53 15.47 2.26 -3.51
C CYS A 53 15.24 1.34 -4.71
N ASP A 54 14.39 0.32 -4.51
CA ASP A 54 14.04 -0.66 -5.53
C ASP A 54 12.57 -0.60 -5.93
N GLY A 55 11.77 0.18 -5.23
CA GLY A 55 10.35 0.36 -5.50
C GLY A 55 9.75 1.55 -4.78
N THR A 56 8.55 1.92 -5.21
CA THR A 56 7.74 2.98 -4.58
C THR A 56 6.36 2.44 -4.22
N LEU A 57 5.98 2.58 -2.96
CA LEU A 57 4.65 2.25 -2.47
C LEU A 57 3.83 3.53 -2.33
N ILE A 58 2.67 3.55 -2.97
CA ILE A 58 1.72 4.65 -2.96
C ILE A 58 0.46 4.20 -2.23
N SER A 59 -0.02 5.04 -1.32
CA SER A 59 -1.18 4.76 -0.49
C SER A 59 -2.27 5.79 -0.73
N TYR A 60 -3.50 5.34 -0.91
CA TYR A 60 -4.66 6.20 -1.08
C TYR A 60 -5.73 5.86 -0.03
N ARG A 61 -6.25 6.89 0.62
CA ARG A 61 -7.45 6.78 1.45
C ARG A 61 -8.71 6.90 0.59
N PRO A 62 -9.89 6.47 1.10
CA PRO A 62 -11.16 6.73 0.43
C PRO A 62 -11.37 8.20 0.06
N ASP A 63 -12.09 8.43 -1.04
CA ASP A 63 -12.45 9.77 -1.55
C ASP A 63 -11.26 10.65 -1.97
N THR A 64 -10.10 10.06 -2.18
CA THR A 64 -8.92 10.77 -2.70
C THR A 64 -8.98 10.89 -4.23
N VAL A 65 -8.61 12.04 -4.76
CA VAL A 65 -8.39 12.21 -6.19
C VAL A 65 -7.07 11.54 -6.56
N CYS A 66 -7.16 10.53 -7.42
CA CYS A 66 -6.00 9.75 -7.85
C CYS A 66 -5.26 10.45 -8.98
N VAL A 67 -3.95 10.55 -8.85
CA VAL A 67 -3.05 11.04 -9.90
C VAL A 67 -2.60 9.86 -10.75
N GLU A 68 -2.42 10.08 -12.05
CA GLU A 68 -1.88 9.06 -12.95
C GLU A 68 -0.47 8.67 -12.52
N ILE A 69 -0.23 7.36 -12.42
CA ILE A 69 1.05 6.80 -12.03
C ILE A 69 1.84 6.48 -13.30
N PRO A 70 3.03 7.09 -13.50
CA PRO A 70 3.77 6.98 -14.76
C PRO A 70 4.55 5.67 -14.93
N ALA A 71 4.32 4.67 -14.09
CA ALA A 71 5.02 3.39 -14.14
C ALA A 71 4.04 2.21 -14.05
N PRO A 72 4.42 1.03 -14.56
CA PRO A 72 3.64 -0.17 -14.38
C PRO A 72 3.46 -0.53 -12.91
N CYS A 73 2.26 -0.94 -12.57
CA CYS A 73 1.95 -1.47 -11.25
C CYS A 73 2.48 -2.90 -11.11
N LEU A 74 3.24 -3.17 -10.06
CA LEU A 74 3.67 -4.53 -9.72
C LEU A 74 2.55 -5.30 -9.04
N TRP A 75 1.83 -4.63 -8.14
CA TRP A 75 0.58 -5.11 -7.58
C TRP A 75 -0.21 -3.94 -6.99
N MET A 76 -1.52 -4.13 -6.90
CA MET A 76 -2.44 -3.26 -6.21
C MET A 76 -3.33 -4.08 -5.28
N VAL A 77 -3.50 -3.60 -4.06
CA VAL A 77 -4.45 -4.14 -3.08
C VAL A 77 -5.38 -3.02 -2.66
N ALA A 78 -6.67 -3.25 -2.75
CA ALA A 78 -7.68 -2.32 -2.27
C ALA A 78 -8.66 -3.04 -1.35
N PHE A 79 -9.03 -2.41 -0.25
CA PHE A 79 -9.96 -2.97 0.73
C PHE A 79 -10.94 -1.92 1.23
N HIS A 80 -12.18 -2.34 1.35
CA HIS A 80 -13.26 -1.51 1.84
C HIS A 80 -13.42 -1.65 3.36
N PRO A 81 -13.73 -0.58 4.09
CA PRO A 81 -13.97 -0.63 5.55
C PRO A 81 -14.99 -1.69 5.99
N ASP A 82 -15.98 -1.99 5.17
CA ASP A 82 -16.97 -3.02 5.48
C ASP A 82 -16.36 -4.42 5.65
N LEU A 83 -15.18 -4.67 5.06
CA LEU A 83 -14.47 -5.93 5.21
C LEU A 83 -14.11 -6.22 6.67
N PHE A 84 -13.72 -5.20 7.43
CA PHE A 84 -13.27 -5.34 8.83
C PHE A 84 -14.26 -4.81 9.85
N LYS A 85 -15.52 -4.60 9.46
CA LYS A 85 -16.60 -4.19 10.36
C LYS A 85 -16.77 -5.18 11.51
N GLY A 86 -16.78 -4.66 12.74
CA GLY A 86 -16.83 -5.48 13.96
C GLY A 86 -15.50 -6.14 14.35
N LYS A 87 -14.41 -5.86 13.64
CA LYS A 87 -13.06 -6.35 13.94
C LYS A 87 -12.17 -5.23 14.49
N MET A 88 -11.03 -5.57 15.08
CA MET A 88 -10.11 -4.60 15.67
C MET A 88 -9.65 -3.55 14.64
N LEU A 89 -9.42 -3.94 13.40
CA LEU A 89 -8.97 -3.04 12.33
C LEU A 89 -9.97 -1.90 12.07
N GLU A 90 -11.27 -2.12 12.26
CA GLU A 90 -12.28 -1.04 12.17
C GLU A 90 -11.96 0.14 13.08
N LYS A 91 -11.43 -0.15 14.28
CA LYS A 91 -11.07 0.86 15.27
C LYS A 91 -9.69 1.46 15.06
N THR A 92 -8.77 0.69 14.47
CA THR A 92 -7.35 1.05 14.36
C THR A 92 -6.94 1.54 12.97
N ILE A 93 -7.81 1.47 11.96
CA ILE A 93 -7.47 1.87 10.60
C ILE A 93 -7.02 3.34 10.52
N GLU A 94 -7.60 4.23 11.30
CA GLU A 94 -7.24 5.64 11.33
C GLU A 94 -5.84 5.89 11.97
N GLU A 95 -5.29 4.92 12.69
CA GLU A 95 -3.95 4.99 13.25
C GLU A 95 -2.86 4.81 12.18
N TYR A 96 -3.21 4.26 11.02
CA TYR A 96 -2.30 4.15 9.86
C TYR A 96 -2.26 5.47 9.11
N THR A 97 -1.47 6.41 9.64
CA THR A 97 -1.42 7.81 9.19
C THR A 97 -0.90 7.98 7.76
N PHE A 98 -0.16 7.02 7.23
CA PHE A 98 0.41 7.09 5.89
C PHE A 98 -0.65 7.17 4.77
N PHE A 99 -1.88 6.75 5.02
CA PHE A 99 -2.97 6.94 4.06
C PHE A 99 -3.34 8.42 3.84
N SER A 100 -2.94 9.30 4.75
CA SER A 100 -3.17 10.75 4.65
C SER A 100 -1.98 11.51 4.08
N TYR A 101 -0.88 10.82 3.75
CA TYR A 101 0.31 11.46 3.20
C TYR A 101 0.12 11.83 1.74
N ALA A 102 0.71 12.95 1.32
CA ALA A 102 0.74 13.36 -0.08
C ALA A 102 1.64 12.43 -0.91
N LEU A 103 1.45 12.40 -2.24
CA LEU A 103 2.24 11.55 -3.14
C LEU A 103 3.75 11.82 -3.04
N LYS A 104 4.15 13.06 -2.79
CA LYS A 104 5.55 13.41 -2.52
C LYS A 104 6.13 12.74 -1.27
N GLU A 105 5.28 12.20 -0.42
CA GLU A 105 5.64 11.44 0.77
C GLU A 105 5.45 9.92 0.56
N ALA A 106 5.45 9.46 -0.70
CA ALA A 106 5.38 8.05 -1.01
C ALA A 106 6.55 7.28 -0.38
N LEU A 107 6.31 6.03 -0.03
CA LEU A 107 7.31 5.18 0.58
C LEU A 107 8.25 4.61 -0.49
N HIS A 108 9.54 4.88 -0.35
CA HIS A 108 10.58 4.24 -1.16
C HIS A 108 11.15 3.05 -0.41
N VAL A 109 11.07 1.88 -1.02
CA VAL A 109 11.44 0.61 -0.39
C VAL A 109 12.71 0.03 -0.99
N SER A 110 13.53 -0.59 -0.14
CA SER A 110 14.66 -1.40 -0.58
C SER A 110 14.17 -2.71 -1.22
N LEU A 111 15.07 -3.43 -1.87
CA LEU A 111 14.75 -4.75 -2.44
C LEU A 111 14.22 -5.72 -1.36
N LYS A 112 14.81 -5.71 -0.18
CA LYS A 112 14.37 -6.55 0.95
C LYS A 112 12.96 -6.17 1.41
N GLU A 113 12.69 -4.87 1.59
CA GLU A 113 11.38 -4.37 1.99
C GLU A 113 10.31 -4.67 0.94
N LYS A 114 10.64 -4.48 -0.33
CA LYS A 114 9.77 -4.83 -1.47
C LYS A 114 9.38 -6.31 -1.44
N ARG A 115 10.33 -7.21 -1.17
CA ARG A 115 10.07 -8.64 -1.06
C ARG A 115 9.15 -8.97 0.12
N ILE A 116 9.33 -8.30 1.26
CA ILE A 116 8.46 -8.47 2.43
C ILE A 116 7.03 -8.04 2.11
N LEU A 117 6.85 -6.85 1.53
CA LEU A 117 5.51 -6.35 1.17
C LEU A 117 4.85 -7.25 0.12
N SER A 118 5.59 -7.68 -0.89
CA SER A 118 5.07 -8.57 -1.93
C SER A 118 4.68 -9.94 -1.36
N SER A 119 5.43 -10.46 -0.39
CA SER A 119 5.07 -11.69 0.33
C SER A 119 3.77 -11.54 1.11
N CYS A 120 3.53 -10.39 1.75
CA CYS A 120 2.26 -10.12 2.42
C CYS A 120 1.09 -10.12 1.42
N VAL A 121 1.28 -9.54 0.25
CA VAL A 121 0.26 -9.52 -0.82
C VAL A 121 0.01 -10.91 -1.37
N ASP A 122 1.05 -11.74 -1.53
CA ASP A 122 0.91 -13.14 -1.96
C ASP A 122 0.10 -13.96 -0.95
N ASP A 123 0.27 -13.73 0.34
CA ASP A 123 -0.54 -14.37 1.39
C ASP A 123 -2.02 -13.92 1.31
N ILE A 124 -2.27 -12.63 1.07
CA ILE A 124 -3.63 -12.12 0.84
C ILE A 124 -4.24 -12.78 -0.41
N ARG A 125 -3.49 -12.83 -1.50
CA ARG A 125 -3.94 -13.43 -2.77
C ARG A 125 -4.26 -14.92 -2.62
N ARG A 126 -3.43 -15.64 -1.90
CA ARG A 126 -3.64 -17.06 -1.63
C ARG A 126 -4.92 -17.30 -0.84
N GLU A 127 -5.16 -16.54 0.21
CA GLU A 127 -6.38 -16.61 0.99
C GLU A 127 -7.61 -16.16 0.19
N PHE A 128 -7.46 -15.12 -0.64
CA PHE A 128 -8.51 -14.62 -1.52
C PHE A 128 -9.04 -15.71 -2.47
N HIS A 129 -8.15 -16.56 -2.99
CA HIS A 129 -8.50 -17.68 -3.87
C HIS A 129 -8.85 -18.97 -3.12
N HIS A 130 -8.68 -19.01 -1.81
CA HIS A 130 -9.12 -20.14 -0.99
C HIS A 130 -10.65 -20.24 -0.97
N GLY A 131 -11.18 -21.46 -0.88
CA GLY A 131 -12.61 -21.69 -0.77
C GLY A 131 -13.25 -20.95 0.41
N ALA A 132 -14.51 -20.57 0.28
CA ALA A 132 -15.23 -19.84 1.33
C ALA A 132 -15.46 -20.71 2.57
N ASP A 133 -15.04 -20.23 3.72
CA ASP A 133 -15.31 -20.79 5.04
C ASP A 133 -15.52 -19.66 6.07
N SER A 134 -15.82 -20.03 7.31
CA SER A 134 -16.08 -19.04 8.37
C SER A 134 -14.84 -18.28 8.84
N TYR A 135 -13.63 -18.70 8.48
CA TYR A 135 -12.37 -18.10 8.89
C TYR A 135 -11.76 -17.18 7.83
N LYS A 136 -12.18 -17.28 6.58
CA LYS A 136 -11.60 -16.55 5.44
C LYS A 136 -11.50 -15.06 5.70
N ARG A 137 -12.56 -14.41 6.14
CA ARG A 137 -12.59 -12.99 6.44
C ARG A 137 -11.57 -12.61 7.53
N THR A 138 -11.50 -13.37 8.60
CA THR A 138 -10.57 -13.15 9.71
C THR A 138 -9.12 -13.28 9.27
N ILE A 139 -8.81 -14.30 8.47
CA ILE A 139 -7.47 -14.54 7.95
C ILE A 139 -7.07 -13.42 6.98
N LEU A 140 -7.94 -13.02 6.07
CA LEU A 140 -7.69 -11.89 5.17
C LEU A 140 -7.38 -10.59 5.93
N ILE A 141 -8.15 -10.28 6.96
CA ILE A 141 -7.93 -9.09 7.80
C ILE A 141 -6.57 -9.15 8.50
N ARG A 142 -6.15 -10.31 8.99
CA ARG A 142 -4.83 -10.48 9.61
C ARG A 142 -3.69 -10.25 8.62
N HIS A 143 -3.82 -10.75 7.41
CA HIS A 143 -2.83 -10.51 6.35
C HIS A 143 -2.78 -9.05 5.93
N ILE A 144 -3.92 -8.39 5.80
CA ILE A 144 -4.01 -6.95 5.52
C ILE A 144 -3.34 -6.16 6.65
N THR A 145 -3.66 -6.45 7.90
CA THR A 145 -3.06 -5.79 9.07
C THR A 145 -1.54 -5.94 9.06
N ARG A 146 -1.03 -7.12 8.76
CA ARG A 146 0.41 -7.38 8.64
C ARG A 146 1.06 -6.52 7.55
N LEU A 147 0.41 -6.38 6.39
CA LEU A 147 0.87 -5.50 5.31
C LEU A 147 0.94 -4.04 5.78
N LEU A 148 -0.08 -3.56 6.48
CA LEU A 148 -0.14 -2.21 7.01
C LEU A 148 0.92 -1.95 8.09
N ASP A 149 1.18 -2.92 8.96
CA ASP A 149 2.19 -2.83 10.01
C ASP A 149 3.60 -2.76 9.42
N TYR A 150 3.91 -3.57 8.41
CA TYR A 150 5.20 -3.47 7.70
C TYR A 150 5.34 -2.14 6.96
N THR A 151 4.29 -1.65 6.34
CA THR A 151 4.29 -0.34 5.69
C THR A 151 4.62 0.77 6.70
N THR A 152 4.00 0.75 7.87
CA THR A 152 4.29 1.69 8.97
C THR A 152 5.76 1.61 9.38
N ARG A 153 6.29 0.41 9.59
CA ARG A 153 7.70 0.20 9.96
C ARG A 153 8.65 0.80 8.93
N PHE A 154 8.36 0.62 7.65
CA PHE A 154 9.22 1.12 6.58
C PHE A 154 9.12 2.64 6.41
N TYR A 155 7.97 3.23 6.67
CA TYR A 155 7.82 4.69 6.77
C TYR A 155 8.61 5.28 7.93
N GLU A 156 8.59 4.65 9.09
CA GLU A 156 9.42 5.07 10.24
C GLU A 156 10.90 5.05 9.89
N ARG A 157 11.39 3.99 9.25
CA ARG A 157 12.76 3.91 8.75
C ARG A 157 13.04 5.06 7.77
N GLN A 158 12.15 5.36 6.84
CA GLN A 158 12.31 6.44 5.86
C GLN A 158 12.42 7.80 6.53
N PHE A 159 11.60 8.09 7.52
CA PHE A 159 11.64 9.36 8.25
C PHE A 159 12.91 9.50 9.08
N ILE A 160 13.38 8.47 9.75
CA ILE A 160 14.62 8.47 10.51
C ILE A 160 15.83 8.75 9.59
N VAL A 161 15.91 8.08 8.47
CA VAL A 161 17.00 8.30 7.49
C VAL A 161 16.98 9.74 6.96
N ARG A 162 15.80 10.29 6.70
CA ARG A 162 15.64 11.67 6.24
C ARG A 162 16.11 12.68 7.30
N GLU A 163 15.77 12.48 8.55
CA GLU A 163 16.19 13.33 9.67
C GLU A 163 17.72 13.31 9.81
N LEU A 164 18.33 12.12 9.81
CA LEU A 164 19.78 11.99 9.88
C LEU A 164 20.48 12.67 8.70
N ASN A 165 19.96 12.55 7.49
CA ASN A 165 20.52 13.23 6.32
C ASN A 165 20.40 14.75 6.42
N ASN A 166 19.32 15.27 6.97
CA ASN A 166 19.14 16.70 7.20
C ASN A 166 20.11 17.24 8.25
N GLU A 167 20.41 16.49 9.29
CA GLU A 167 21.38 16.85 10.31
C GLU A 167 22.83 16.89 9.75
N LEU A 168 23.15 16.01 8.81
CA LEU A 168 24.47 15.97 8.16
C LEU A 168 24.68 17.08 7.12
N LEU A 169 23.63 17.77 6.69
CA LEU A 169 23.69 18.85 5.70
C LEU A 169 23.79 20.25 6.34
N ILE A 170 23.83 20.34 7.65
CA ILE A 170 24.01 21.60 8.40
C ILE A 170 25.52 21.90 8.60
#